data_80b5bdaee021ba2460f0dacd3c35127a
#
_entry.id   80b5bdaee021ba2460f0dacd3c35127a
#
_cell.length_a   1.000
_cell.length_b   1.000
_cell.length_c   1.000
_cell.angle_alpha   90.00
_cell.angle_beta   90.00
_cell.angle_gamma   90.00
#
_symmetry.space_group_name_H-M   'P 1'
#
loop_
_entity.id
_entity.type
_entity.pdbx_description
1 polymer ?
#
loop_
_entity_poly.entity_id
_entity_poly.type
_entity_poly.pdbx_seq_one_letter_code
_entity_poly.pdbx_strand_id
1 'polypeptide(L)'
;MVRQILFGTRFFEEEFGVKNYILWLPDVFGYSAALPQILKKSDIDYFMTTKISWNQFNKLPYDTFMWKGLDGTEILTHFITTRDYELVPTSRFNTTYNANLNPSQVMGAWQRYQQKEINNDVLISYGYGDGGGGPTREMLENGMRMSRGIPGCPKVRMGTAGEYFRKLEQTVKDSKYLPKWVGELYLEYHRGTYTSIARNKRYNRKSEL
;
A
#
# COMPACT_ATOMS: atom_id res chain seq x y z
N MET A 1 13.21 10.43 8.92
CA MET A 1 12.47 9.15 8.86
C MET A 1 12.69 8.28 10.10
N VAL A 2 13.93 7.94 10.51
CA VAL A 2 14.18 7.09 11.71
C VAL A 2 13.48 7.65 12.96
N ARG A 3 13.64 8.94 13.25
CA ARG A 3 12.97 9.58 14.40
C ARG A 3 11.44 9.56 14.30
N GLN A 4 10.88 9.77 13.10
CA GLN A 4 9.42 9.74 12.91
C GLN A 4 8.84 8.36 13.20
N ILE A 5 9.52 7.29 12.74
CA ILE A 5 9.13 5.93 13.07
C ILE A 5 9.25 5.69 14.58
N LEU A 6 10.39 6.04 15.17
CA LEU A 6 10.66 5.84 16.60
C LEU A 6 9.63 6.56 17.49
N PHE A 7 9.42 7.86 17.25
CA PHE A 7 8.47 8.63 18.05
C PHE A 7 7.02 8.24 17.76
N GLY A 8 6.68 7.95 16.50
CA GLY A 8 5.35 7.51 16.15
C GLY A 8 5.00 6.16 16.77
N THR A 9 5.88 5.17 16.70
CA THR A 9 5.63 3.86 17.30
C THR A 9 5.52 3.94 18.82
N ARG A 10 6.39 4.70 19.49
CA ARG A 10 6.32 4.92 20.94
C ARG A 10 5.02 5.62 21.33
N PHE A 11 4.64 6.68 20.63
CA PHE A 11 3.39 7.40 20.92
C PHE A 11 2.17 6.47 20.85
N PHE A 12 2.05 5.66 19.82
CA PHE A 12 0.92 4.74 19.70
C PHE A 12 0.95 3.63 20.73
N GLU A 13 2.12 3.17 21.13
CA GLU A 13 2.27 2.16 22.18
C GLU A 13 1.95 2.74 23.57
N GLU A 14 2.47 3.92 23.89
CA GLU A 14 2.27 4.58 25.19
C GLU A 14 0.85 5.08 25.38
N GLU A 15 0.24 5.72 24.36
CA GLU A 15 -1.08 6.33 24.47
C GLU A 15 -2.26 5.36 24.23
N PHE A 16 -2.06 4.36 23.37
CA PHE A 16 -3.14 3.47 22.91
C PHE A 16 -2.87 1.99 23.15
N GLY A 17 -1.71 1.61 23.63
CA GLY A 17 -1.30 0.21 23.77
C GLY A 17 -1.20 -0.55 22.44
N VAL A 18 -1.02 0.17 21.31
CA VAL A 18 -1.00 -0.40 19.96
C VAL A 18 0.40 -0.37 19.39
N LYS A 19 0.89 -1.54 19.00
CA LYS A 19 2.17 -1.68 18.30
C LYS A 19 1.96 -1.59 16.79
N ASN A 20 2.61 -0.63 16.16
CA ASN A 20 2.61 -0.46 14.70
C ASN A 20 3.69 -1.35 14.07
N TYR A 21 3.31 -2.12 13.06
CA TYR A 21 4.22 -3.02 12.32
C TYR A 21 4.04 -2.92 10.80
N ILE A 22 3.26 -1.94 10.34
CA ILE A 22 3.03 -1.66 8.92
C ILE A 22 3.41 -0.21 8.65
N LEU A 23 4.30 0.02 7.67
CA LEU A 23 4.45 1.35 7.10
C LEU A 23 3.38 1.55 6.03
N TRP A 24 2.44 2.45 6.33
CA TRP A 24 1.29 2.78 5.48
C TRP A 24 1.50 4.12 4.79
N LEU A 25 1.99 4.12 3.56
CA LEU A 25 2.28 5.31 2.77
C LEU A 25 1.67 5.20 1.37
N PRO A 26 0.35 5.41 1.22
CA PRO A 26 -0.32 5.16 -0.06
C PRO A 26 0.05 6.14 -1.17
N ASP A 27 0.37 7.40 -0.85
CA ASP A 27 0.49 8.49 -1.81
C ASP A 27 1.85 9.20 -1.81
N VAL A 28 2.92 8.50 -1.52
CA VAL A 28 4.29 9.07 -1.57
C VAL A 28 4.91 8.82 -2.96
N PHE A 29 5.66 9.80 -3.45
CA PHE A 29 6.12 9.91 -4.83
C PHE A 29 7.47 9.26 -5.10
N GLY A 30 7.66 8.08 -4.54
CA GLY A 30 8.87 7.27 -4.64
C GLY A 30 9.49 6.97 -3.28
N TYR A 31 10.27 5.90 -3.21
CA TYR A 31 10.83 5.38 -1.94
C TYR A 31 12.28 4.96 -2.13
N SER A 32 13.13 5.43 -1.21
CA SER A 32 14.55 5.10 -1.20
C SER A 32 14.79 3.60 -0.97
N ALA A 33 15.78 3.05 -1.67
CA ALA A 33 16.26 1.69 -1.47
C ALA A 33 16.81 1.41 -0.05
N ALA A 34 17.05 2.44 0.76
CA ALA A 34 17.43 2.29 2.17
C ALA A 34 16.22 2.04 3.09
N LEU A 35 14.98 2.17 2.60
CA LEU A 35 13.81 2.08 3.44
C LEU A 35 13.59 0.68 4.06
N PRO A 36 13.76 -0.45 3.36
CA PRO A 36 13.57 -1.77 3.95
C PRO A 36 14.40 -2.01 5.21
N GLN A 37 15.69 -1.63 5.19
CA GLN A 37 16.58 -1.80 6.34
C GLN A 37 16.20 -0.88 7.53
N ILE A 38 15.72 0.34 7.24
CA ILE A 38 15.24 1.26 8.28
C ILE A 38 14.00 0.66 8.95
N LEU A 39 13.07 0.14 8.17
CA LEU A 39 11.82 -0.45 8.65
C LEU A 39 12.08 -1.67 9.53
N LYS A 40 12.84 -2.64 9.03
CA LYS A 40 13.13 -3.87 9.80
C LYS A 40 13.91 -3.60 11.09
N LYS A 41 14.85 -2.64 11.08
CA LYS A 41 15.56 -2.19 12.28
C LYS A 41 14.71 -1.38 13.25
N SER A 42 13.49 -1.03 12.85
CA SER A 42 12.49 -0.31 13.65
C SER A 42 11.26 -1.17 13.96
N ASP A 43 11.39 -2.51 13.86
CA ASP A 43 10.31 -3.49 14.10
C ASP A 43 9.06 -3.28 13.21
N ILE A 44 9.23 -2.72 12.03
CA ILE A 44 8.19 -2.63 11.01
C ILE A 44 8.36 -3.79 10.03
N ASP A 45 7.36 -4.64 9.93
CA ASP A 45 7.43 -5.90 9.19
C ASP A 45 6.89 -5.81 7.77
N TYR A 46 5.99 -4.85 7.50
CA TYR A 46 5.27 -4.76 6.23
C TYR A 46 5.29 -3.34 5.67
N PHE A 47 5.24 -3.28 4.35
CA PHE A 47 5.16 -2.01 3.63
C PHE A 47 3.98 -1.99 2.66
N MET A 48 3.21 -0.90 2.67
CA MET A 48 2.08 -0.68 1.79
C MET A 48 2.17 0.66 1.06
N THR A 49 1.90 0.63 -0.24
CA THR A 49 1.71 1.82 -1.07
C THR A 49 0.74 1.55 -2.23
N THR A 50 0.43 2.57 -3.01
CA THR A 50 -0.29 2.45 -4.29
C THR A 50 0.27 3.35 -5.38
N LYS A 51 0.92 4.45 -5.02
CA LYS A 51 1.31 5.53 -5.95
C LYS A 51 2.27 5.11 -7.07
N ILE A 52 3.07 4.08 -6.87
CA ILE A 52 4.01 3.59 -7.89
C ILE A 52 3.28 3.03 -9.13
N SER A 53 2.01 2.66 -9.00
CA SER A 53 1.15 2.26 -10.14
C SER A 53 0.95 3.38 -11.19
N TRP A 54 1.24 4.63 -10.82
CA TRP A 54 1.03 5.80 -11.69
C TRP A 54 2.13 5.99 -12.73
N ASN A 55 3.19 5.20 -12.69
CA ASN A 55 4.21 5.22 -13.75
C ASN A 55 3.59 4.99 -15.12
N GLN A 56 3.99 5.80 -16.09
CA GLN A 56 3.52 5.67 -17.47
C GLN A 56 4.36 4.66 -18.26
N PHE A 57 5.67 4.71 -18.14
CA PHE A 57 6.61 3.91 -18.90
C PHE A 57 7.24 2.78 -18.08
N ASN A 58 7.77 3.07 -16.91
CA ASN A 58 8.46 2.10 -16.06
C ASN A 58 7.48 1.48 -15.04
N LYS A 59 6.58 0.65 -15.54
CA LYS A 59 5.58 -0.03 -14.69
C LYS A 59 6.23 -1.14 -13.90
N LEU A 60 6.07 -1.10 -12.57
CA LEU A 60 6.53 -2.19 -11.71
C LEU A 60 5.67 -3.44 -12.00
N PRO A 61 6.29 -4.60 -12.30
CA PRO A 61 5.55 -5.80 -12.66
C PRO A 61 5.01 -6.58 -11.46
N TYR A 62 5.12 -6.03 -10.26
CA TYR A 62 4.75 -6.68 -9.00
C TYR A 62 3.84 -5.80 -8.16
N ASP A 63 2.81 -6.43 -7.57
CA ASP A 63 1.96 -5.83 -6.54
C ASP A 63 2.21 -6.47 -5.17
N THR A 64 2.67 -7.74 -5.15
CA THR A 64 3.11 -8.43 -3.93
C THR A 64 4.51 -8.99 -4.16
N PHE A 65 5.48 -8.59 -3.32
CA PHE A 65 6.87 -8.97 -3.49
C PHE A 65 7.69 -8.77 -2.21
N MET A 66 8.87 -9.37 -2.15
CA MET A 66 9.89 -9.01 -1.16
C MET A 66 10.70 -7.83 -1.68
N TRP A 67 10.64 -6.72 -0.98
CA TRP A 67 11.46 -5.55 -1.30
C TRP A 67 12.79 -5.62 -0.55
N LYS A 68 13.89 -5.66 -1.32
CA LYS A 68 15.24 -5.79 -0.79
C LYS A 68 15.96 -4.45 -0.78
N GLY A 69 16.42 -4.05 0.40
CA GLY A 69 17.18 -2.83 0.61
C GLY A 69 18.67 -2.95 0.30
N LEU A 70 19.38 -1.84 0.52
CA LEU A 70 20.81 -1.71 0.20
C LEU A 70 21.70 -2.70 0.99
N ASP A 71 21.34 -3.01 2.22
CA ASP A 71 22.08 -3.93 3.08
C ASP A 71 21.65 -5.40 2.94
N GLY A 72 20.75 -5.67 1.99
CA GLY A 72 20.20 -7.00 1.77
C GLY A 72 18.96 -7.34 2.59
N THR A 73 18.54 -6.47 3.51
CA THR A 73 17.31 -6.66 4.29
C THR A 73 16.09 -6.72 3.39
N GLU A 74 15.19 -7.65 3.65
CA GLU A 74 13.96 -7.86 2.88
C GLU A 74 12.72 -7.55 3.72
N ILE A 75 11.71 -6.90 3.10
CA ILE A 75 10.43 -6.60 3.72
C ILE A 75 9.27 -7.00 2.78
N LEU A 76 8.26 -7.64 3.34
CA LEU A 76 7.06 -7.99 2.56
C LEU A 76 6.29 -6.73 2.19
N THR A 77 6.07 -6.56 0.90
CA THR A 77 5.46 -5.37 0.31
C THR A 77 4.21 -5.76 -0.46
N HIS A 78 3.16 -4.98 -0.28
CA HIS A 78 1.93 -5.11 -1.06
C HIS A 78 1.44 -3.74 -1.54
N PHE A 79 1.10 -3.66 -2.83
CA PHE A 79 0.49 -2.50 -3.44
C PHE A 79 -1.03 -2.68 -3.51
N ILE A 80 -1.77 -1.67 -3.05
CA ILE A 80 -3.21 -1.63 -3.26
C ILE A 80 -3.48 -1.47 -4.75
N THR A 81 -4.31 -2.36 -5.30
CA THR A 81 -4.59 -2.46 -6.74
C THR A 81 -5.96 -1.94 -7.13
N THR A 82 -6.64 -1.24 -6.22
CA THR A 82 -8.01 -0.76 -6.42
C THR A 82 -8.12 0.21 -7.59
N ARG A 83 -9.00 -0.11 -8.51
CA ARG A 83 -9.45 0.72 -9.65
C ARG A 83 -10.82 0.25 -10.10
N ASP A 84 -11.47 1.01 -10.96
CA ASP A 84 -12.70 0.53 -11.59
C ASP A 84 -12.44 -0.61 -12.57
N TYR A 85 -13.37 -1.53 -12.65
CA TYR A 85 -13.35 -2.64 -13.61
C TYR A 85 -13.49 -2.10 -15.05
N GLU A 86 -12.73 -2.66 -15.97
CA GLU A 86 -12.78 -2.35 -17.39
C GLU A 86 -13.06 -3.61 -18.20
N LEU A 87 -14.10 -3.60 -19.05
CA LEU A 87 -14.39 -4.73 -19.96
C LEU A 87 -13.21 -5.02 -20.90
N VAL A 88 -12.56 -3.96 -21.39
CA VAL A 88 -11.32 -4.06 -22.16
C VAL A 88 -10.24 -3.35 -21.36
N PRO A 89 -9.32 -4.10 -20.71
CA PRO A 89 -8.28 -3.49 -19.91
C PRO A 89 -7.41 -2.54 -20.75
N THR A 90 -7.36 -1.28 -20.33
CA THR A 90 -6.47 -0.29 -20.96
C THR A 90 -5.07 -0.40 -20.35
N SER A 91 -4.10 0.26 -21.03
CA SER A 91 -2.74 0.37 -20.49
C SER A 91 -2.62 1.29 -19.27
N ARG A 92 -3.73 1.89 -18.83
CA ARG A 92 -3.76 2.72 -17.61
C ARG A 92 -3.75 1.82 -16.39
N PHE A 93 -2.76 2.00 -15.52
CA PHE A 93 -2.57 1.17 -14.33
C PHE A 93 -2.82 1.92 -13.02
N ASN A 94 -3.25 3.17 -13.11
CA ASN A 94 -3.48 4.00 -11.94
C ASN A 94 -4.47 3.36 -10.97
N THR A 95 -4.08 3.27 -9.72
CA THR A 95 -4.88 2.72 -8.64
C THR A 95 -5.18 3.80 -7.61
N THR A 96 -6.15 3.55 -6.76
CA THR A 96 -6.54 4.46 -5.68
C THR A 96 -6.50 3.78 -4.31
N TYR A 97 -6.22 4.55 -3.29
CA TYR A 97 -6.38 4.17 -1.87
C TYR A 97 -7.64 4.78 -1.24
N ASN A 98 -8.43 5.52 -2.04
CA ASN A 98 -9.68 6.17 -1.66
C ASN A 98 -10.87 5.48 -2.34
N ALA A 99 -11.04 4.18 -2.11
CA ALA A 99 -12.09 3.42 -2.76
C ALA A 99 -13.49 3.84 -2.29
N ASN A 100 -14.48 3.77 -3.20
CA ASN A 100 -15.89 3.92 -2.89
C ASN A 100 -16.54 2.59 -2.46
N LEU A 101 -15.78 1.52 -2.44
CA LEU A 101 -16.22 0.17 -2.07
C LEU A 101 -17.51 -0.24 -2.78
N ASN A 102 -17.46 -0.25 -4.10
CA ASN A 102 -18.53 -0.73 -4.97
C ASN A 102 -18.08 -1.98 -5.78
N PRO A 103 -19.00 -2.72 -6.40
CA PRO A 103 -18.65 -3.94 -7.16
C PRO A 103 -17.61 -3.70 -8.27
N SER A 104 -17.68 -2.56 -8.98
CA SER A 104 -16.71 -2.22 -10.03
C SER A 104 -15.29 -2.16 -9.47
N GLN A 105 -15.08 -1.51 -8.34
CA GLN A 105 -13.75 -1.41 -7.74
C GLN A 105 -13.25 -2.71 -7.11
N VAL A 106 -14.14 -3.54 -6.59
CA VAL A 106 -13.77 -4.88 -6.09
C VAL A 106 -13.32 -5.78 -7.25
N MET A 107 -14.06 -5.77 -8.35
CA MET A 107 -13.68 -6.50 -9.56
C MET A 107 -12.41 -5.93 -10.20
N GLY A 108 -12.30 -4.61 -10.29
CA GLY A 108 -11.15 -3.91 -10.85
C GLY A 108 -9.87 -4.13 -10.05
N ALA A 109 -9.96 -4.17 -8.71
CA ALA A 109 -8.82 -4.50 -7.86
C ALA A 109 -8.26 -5.89 -8.16
N TRP A 110 -9.12 -6.89 -8.28
CA TRP A 110 -8.72 -8.24 -8.67
C TRP A 110 -8.23 -8.32 -10.12
N GLN A 111 -8.91 -7.65 -11.05
CA GLN A 111 -8.50 -7.58 -12.45
C GLN A 111 -7.08 -7.08 -12.59
N ARG A 112 -6.74 -6.01 -11.85
CA ARG A 112 -5.45 -5.33 -11.89
C ARG A 112 -4.33 -6.12 -11.20
N TYR A 113 -4.64 -6.90 -10.16
CA TYR A 113 -3.65 -7.62 -9.36
C TYR A 113 -2.85 -8.61 -10.19
N GLN A 114 -1.51 -8.59 -10.03
CA GLN A 114 -0.59 -9.30 -10.90
C GLN A 114 -0.17 -10.68 -10.37
N GLN A 115 0.02 -10.86 -9.06
CA GLN A 115 0.54 -12.09 -8.48
C GLN A 115 -0.56 -13.11 -8.11
N LYS A 116 -1.49 -13.38 -9.03
CA LYS A 116 -2.64 -14.30 -8.83
C LYS A 116 -2.23 -15.76 -8.58
N GLU A 117 -1.04 -16.13 -9.03
CA GLU A 117 -0.50 -17.49 -8.85
C GLU A 117 -0.02 -17.78 -7.43
N ILE A 118 0.22 -16.74 -6.62
CA ILE A 118 0.72 -16.91 -5.24
C ILE A 118 -0.25 -16.41 -4.17
N ASN A 119 -1.24 -15.60 -4.55
CA ASN A 119 -2.19 -15.04 -3.59
C ASN A 119 -3.57 -14.80 -4.22
N ASN A 120 -4.61 -15.16 -3.50
CA ASN A 120 -6.01 -15.06 -3.95
C ASN A 120 -6.77 -13.88 -3.31
N ASP A 121 -6.10 -13.06 -2.54
CA ASP A 121 -6.71 -11.92 -1.86
C ASP A 121 -6.05 -10.61 -2.28
N VAL A 122 -6.83 -9.54 -2.27
CA VAL A 122 -6.33 -8.17 -2.44
C VAL A 122 -6.84 -7.28 -1.31
N LEU A 123 -6.03 -6.30 -0.94
CA LEU A 123 -6.40 -5.29 0.06
C LEU A 123 -7.04 -4.10 -0.65
N ILE A 124 -8.21 -3.68 -0.17
CA ILE A 124 -8.90 -2.46 -0.61
C ILE A 124 -9.00 -1.51 0.58
N SER A 125 -8.36 -0.37 0.48
CA SER A 125 -8.56 0.75 1.39
C SER A 125 -9.71 1.61 0.86
N TYR A 126 -10.73 1.86 1.66
CA TYR A 126 -11.92 2.59 1.25
C TYR A 126 -12.29 3.71 2.21
N GLY A 127 -13.02 4.69 1.69
CA GLY A 127 -13.37 5.91 2.38
C GLY A 127 -12.70 7.13 1.77
N TYR A 128 -13.23 8.31 2.04
CA TYR A 128 -12.65 9.56 1.56
C TYR A 128 -11.31 9.82 2.27
N GLY A 129 -10.25 9.90 1.48
CA GLY A 129 -8.89 10.27 1.89
C GLY A 129 -8.56 11.73 1.62
N ASP A 130 -7.28 12.06 1.50
CA ASP A 130 -6.76 13.42 1.26
C ASP A 130 -7.31 14.47 2.24
N GLY A 131 -7.53 14.07 3.51
CA GLY A 131 -8.14 14.93 4.51
C GLY A 131 -9.67 15.08 4.38
N GLY A 132 -10.30 14.37 3.44
CA GLY A 132 -11.72 14.52 3.11
C GLY A 132 -12.70 13.79 4.04
N GLY A 133 -12.23 12.92 4.91
CA GLY A 133 -13.10 12.20 5.83
C GLY A 133 -12.78 10.71 5.98
N GLY A 134 -13.79 9.85 5.85
CA GLY A 134 -13.66 8.40 6.00
C GLY A 134 -14.76 7.66 5.22
N PRO A 135 -15.08 6.43 5.60
CA PRO A 135 -16.14 5.66 4.96
C PRO A 135 -17.51 6.30 5.14
N THR A 136 -18.33 6.27 4.09
CA THR A 136 -19.73 6.64 4.18
C THR A 136 -20.60 5.46 4.60
N ARG A 137 -21.83 5.76 5.02
CA ARG A 137 -22.85 4.72 5.29
C ARG A 137 -23.07 3.82 4.08
N GLU A 138 -23.13 4.40 2.87
CA GLU A 138 -23.30 3.64 1.63
C GLU A 138 -22.16 2.67 1.38
N MET A 139 -20.90 3.08 1.57
CA MET A 139 -19.73 2.21 1.44
C MET A 139 -19.81 1.02 2.40
N LEU A 140 -20.21 1.25 3.65
CA LEU A 140 -20.38 0.20 4.65
C LEU A 140 -21.51 -0.78 4.27
N GLU A 141 -22.65 -0.26 3.83
CA GLU A 141 -23.77 -1.09 3.35
C GLU A 141 -23.38 -1.91 2.13
N ASN A 142 -22.67 -1.34 1.17
CA ASN A 142 -22.14 -2.04 -0.01
C ASN A 142 -21.18 -3.17 0.41
N GLY A 143 -20.26 -2.89 1.31
CA GLY A 143 -19.35 -3.89 1.87
C GLY A 143 -20.09 -5.06 2.52
N MET A 144 -21.10 -4.79 3.35
CA MET A 144 -21.94 -5.80 3.98
C MET A 144 -22.73 -6.64 2.95
N ARG A 145 -23.26 -6.02 1.91
CA ARG A 145 -23.97 -6.74 0.82
C ARG A 145 -23.00 -7.64 0.03
N MET A 146 -21.85 -7.10 -0.37
CA MET A 146 -20.83 -7.86 -1.11
C MET A 146 -20.21 -9.00 -0.28
N SER A 147 -20.21 -8.90 1.06
CA SER A 147 -19.74 -9.99 1.92
C SER A 147 -20.59 -11.24 1.85
N ARG A 148 -21.87 -11.13 1.45
CA ARG A 148 -22.76 -12.26 1.21
C ARG A 148 -22.48 -12.96 -0.11
N GLY A 149 -21.76 -12.31 -1.03
CA GLY A 149 -21.41 -12.76 -2.36
C GLY A 149 -22.35 -12.21 -3.42
N ILE A 150 -21.75 -11.78 -4.53
CA ILE A 150 -22.43 -11.35 -5.76
C ILE A 150 -21.87 -12.19 -6.89
N PRO A 151 -22.71 -12.85 -7.74
CA PRO A 151 -22.22 -13.62 -8.87
C PRO A 151 -21.28 -12.81 -9.77
N GLY A 152 -20.10 -13.37 -10.08
CA GLY A 152 -19.08 -12.70 -10.90
C GLY A 152 -18.21 -11.67 -10.20
N CYS A 153 -18.46 -11.39 -8.91
CA CYS A 153 -17.66 -10.44 -8.12
C CYS A 153 -16.89 -11.18 -7.01
N PRO A 154 -15.62 -10.83 -6.73
CA PRO A 154 -14.92 -11.38 -5.58
C PRO A 154 -15.67 -11.10 -4.28
N LYS A 155 -15.62 -12.07 -3.37
CA LYS A 155 -16.27 -11.92 -2.06
C LYS A 155 -15.49 -10.96 -1.18
N VAL A 156 -16.17 -10.01 -0.58
CA VAL A 156 -15.59 -9.00 0.31
C VAL A 156 -15.64 -9.49 1.77
N ARG A 157 -14.56 -9.24 2.49
CA ARG A 157 -14.51 -9.39 3.94
C ARG A 157 -13.99 -8.09 4.54
N MET A 158 -14.73 -7.55 5.50
CA MET A 158 -14.25 -6.40 6.28
C MET A 158 -13.17 -6.88 7.26
N GLY A 159 -12.14 -6.08 7.43
CA GLY A 159 -11.01 -6.43 8.31
C GLY A 159 -10.01 -5.30 8.43
N THR A 160 -8.90 -5.58 9.06
CA THR A 160 -7.80 -4.65 9.25
C THR A 160 -6.64 -4.95 8.29
N ALA A 161 -5.83 -3.94 8.00
CA ALA A 161 -4.60 -4.13 7.24
C ALA A 161 -3.66 -5.16 7.90
N GLY A 162 -3.62 -5.18 9.23
CA GLY A 162 -2.81 -6.14 9.98
C GLY A 162 -3.23 -7.58 9.79
N GLU A 163 -4.55 -7.86 9.77
CA GLU A 163 -5.06 -9.20 9.46
C GLU A 163 -4.70 -9.62 8.04
N TYR A 164 -4.84 -8.69 7.10
CA TYR A 164 -4.48 -8.94 5.70
C TYR A 164 -2.99 -9.31 5.56
N PHE A 165 -2.08 -8.51 6.11
CA PHE A 165 -0.65 -8.74 5.96
C PHE A 165 -0.17 -10.03 6.64
N ARG A 166 -0.69 -10.35 7.84
CA ARG A 166 -0.38 -11.64 8.50
C ARG A 166 -0.85 -12.83 7.67
N LYS A 167 -2.04 -12.76 7.08
CA LYS A 167 -2.55 -13.80 6.18
C LYS A 167 -1.71 -13.89 4.90
N LEU A 168 -1.38 -12.74 4.31
CA LEU A 168 -0.53 -12.67 3.12
C LEU A 168 0.82 -13.33 3.38
N GLU A 169 1.49 -12.97 4.47
CA GLU A 169 2.78 -13.56 4.85
C GLU A 169 2.70 -15.08 4.96
N GLN A 170 1.69 -15.61 5.67
CA GLN A 170 1.48 -17.06 5.77
C GLN A 170 1.25 -17.72 4.41
N THR A 171 0.55 -17.02 3.51
CA THR A 171 0.27 -17.54 2.17
C THR A 171 1.52 -17.61 1.29
N VAL A 172 2.41 -16.61 1.39
CA VAL A 172 3.52 -16.46 0.44
C VAL A 172 4.88 -16.90 0.98
N LYS A 173 5.04 -17.10 2.30
CA LYS A 173 6.34 -17.36 2.96
C LYS A 173 7.16 -18.51 2.35
N ASP A 174 6.50 -19.57 1.90
CA ASP A 174 7.14 -20.77 1.34
C ASP A 174 7.05 -20.80 -0.20
N SER A 175 6.55 -19.73 -0.81
CA SER A 175 6.38 -19.67 -2.26
C SER A 175 7.70 -19.34 -2.95
N LYS A 176 8.21 -20.25 -3.75
CA LYS A 176 9.37 -20.02 -4.63
C LYS A 176 9.08 -19.02 -5.76
N TYR A 177 7.82 -18.68 -5.98
CA TYR A 177 7.38 -17.71 -7.00
C TYR A 177 7.19 -16.30 -6.44
N LEU A 178 7.38 -16.08 -5.13
CA LEU A 178 7.32 -14.74 -4.57
C LEU A 178 8.45 -13.89 -5.15
N PRO A 179 8.15 -12.87 -5.96
CA PRO A 179 9.18 -12.08 -6.61
C PRO A 179 9.95 -11.21 -5.62
N LYS A 180 11.16 -10.82 -6.01
CA LYS A 180 11.99 -9.87 -5.27
C LYS A 180 12.28 -8.65 -6.12
N TRP A 181 12.13 -7.48 -5.50
CA TRP A 181 12.55 -6.21 -6.07
C TRP A 181 13.75 -5.67 -5.31
N VAL A 182 14.81 -5.30 -6.02
CA VAL A 182 16.04 -4.74 -5.44
C VAL A 182 16.20 -3.30 -5.91
N GLY A 183 16.41 -2.39 -4.98
CA GLY A 183 16.60 -0.99 -5.30
C GLY A 183 15.45 -0.09 -4.83
N GLU A 184 15.39 1.12 -5.38
CA GLU A 184 14.34 2.09 -5.07
C GLU A 184 12.98 1.72 -5.70
N LEU A 185 11.92 2.24 -5.13
CA LEU A 185 10.59 2.24 -5.76
C LEU A 185 10.39 3.63 -6.39
N TYR A 186 10.52 3.68 -7.71
CA TYR A 186 10.61 4.91 -8.46
C TYR A 186 9.25 5.36 -8.99
N LEU A 187 8.94 6.65 -8.84
CA LEU A 187 7.79 7.29 -9.48
C LEU A 187 8.24 8.27 -10.55
N GLU A 188 7.69 8.17 -11.75
CA GLU A 188 8.02 9.06 -12.89
C GLU A 188 7.46 10.47 -12.73
N TYR A 189 6.37 10.62 -11.99
CA TYR A 189 5.67 11.90 -11.81
C TYR A 189 6.09 12.61 -10.53
N HIS A 190 5.80 13.93 -10.46
CA HIS A 190 5.95 14.76 -9.28
C HIS A 190 7.39 14.86 -8.73
N ARG A 191 8.39 14.63 -9.53
CA ARG A 191 9.82 14.62 -9.14
C ARG A 191 10.27 15.90 -8.46
N GLY A 192 9.79 17.03 -8.95
CA GLY A 192 10.07 18.34 -8.39
C GLY A 192 9.60 18.51 -6.94
N THR A 193 8.65 17.69 -6.47
CA THR A 193 8.11 17.77 -5.11
C THR A 193 9.21 17.69 -4.04
N TYR A 194 10.22 16.87 -4.25
CA TYR A 194 11.32 16.68 -3.29
C TYR A 194 12.42 17.76 -3.37
N THR A 195 12.51 18.47 -4.47
CA THR A 195 13.60 19.41 -4.74
C THR A 195 13.13 20.86 -4.89
N SER A 196 11.90 21.08 -5.37
CA SER A 196 11.35 22.43 -5.51
C SER A 196 11.14 23.08 -4.15
N ILE A 197 11.37 24.41 -4.07
CA ILE A 197 11.22 25.21 -2.86
C ILE A 197 11.99 24.58 -1.68
N ALA A 198 13.29 24.43 -1.83
CA ALA A 198 14.19 23.88 -0.80
C ALA A 198 14.06 24.55 0.57
N ARG A 199 13.66 25.82 0.60
CA ARG A 199 13.41 26.59 1.84
C ARG A 199 12.34 25.92 2.70
N ASN A 200 11.21 25.47 2.13
CA ASN A 200 10.16 24.80 2.88
C ASN A 200 10.66 23.49 3.50
N LYS A 201 11.40 22.68 2.74
CA LYS A 201 11.99 21.44 3.24
C LYS A 201 12.97 21.69 4.39
N ARG A 202 13.78 22.73 4.27
CA ARG A 202 14.69 23.13 5.33
C ARG A 202 13.96 23.57 6.60
N TYR A 203 12.90 24.36 6.47
CA TYR A 203 12.13 24.81 7.63
C TYR A 203 11.31 23.69 8.26
N ASN A 204 10.73 22.80 7.46
CA ASN A 204 10.09 21.60 7.98
C ASN A 204 11.07 20.81 8.87
N ARG A 205 12.27 20.56 8.37
CA ARG A 205 13.32 19.87 9.14
C ARG A 205 13.73 20.63 10.42
N LYS A 206 13.78 21.96 10.37
CA LYS A 206 14.10 22.79 11.55
C LYS A 206 12.99 22.76 12.60
N SER A 207 11.75 22.62 12.18
CA SER A 207 10.58 22.57 13.08
C SER A 207 10.49 21.24 13.83
N GLU A 208 11.23 20.20 13.41
CA GLU A 208 11.34 18.90 14.08
C GLU A 208 12.39 18.90 15.21
N LEU A 209 13.18 19.99 15.37
CA LEU A 209 14.27 20.10 16.34
C LEU A 209 13.89 21.02 17.51
#